data_5a72ac3e2a790dca555bf970411db63b
#
_entry.id   5a72ac3e2a790dca555bf970411db63b
#
_cell.length_a   1.000
_cell.length_b   1.000
_cell.length_c   1.000
_cell.angle_alpha   90.00
_cell.angle_beta   90.00
_cell.angle_gamma   90.00
#
_symmetry.space_group_name_H-M   'P 1'
#
loop_
_entity.id
_entity.type
_entity.pdbx_description
1 polymer ?
#
loop_
_entity_poly.entity_id
_entity_poly.type
_entity_poly.pdbx_seq_one_letter_code
_entity_poly.pdbx_strand_id
1 'polypeptide(L)'
;MYTIGIDLAITAAHKAIVAGADGRFVTPLLSFHTRWSDIQQLVARIRKDAPLGAPMRAVMEPTGMVWFPVSIALHSLGVRPYLVSGQRTYDLRRYFKRHSSSDRVSARVLAKMPFVDEESLYPLEIPSSIQFACQRACKELDRVQTDIAAIKNRLRDTDRFSWPGLEAVFSNIFSPVARLFRETWYDPFRVVSAGVETVQKTFLPLSGHENDLLWVENLVDLASEVTKLYAPDALDYARLQEEVCREQEHLDYLEKRKAALWRDTIRPLYRQLHPSRNLESLYGVGELSGAVHASYIGNADRFPTSRHFRGWHGMIPDSRQSGEFESKGLHISQAGPDLIKKFSYIGADVARRYDPQIAAIYHDQIVNKGKHHKQAVCACATHFLDRVYLILKEARPYELRDVDGTAVTPEQARTIITQRYTVPGEVRRRNNQRVRKERKERRVERRYKRGKRSS
;
A
#
# COMPACT_ATOMS: atom_id res chain seq x y z
N MET A 1 34.08 -13.83 1.63
CA MET A 1 32.79 -14.10 0.94
C MET A 1 32.86 -13.50 -0.48
N TYR A 2 32.50 -14.26 -1.50
CA TYR A 2 32.44 -13.78 -2.87
C TYR A 2 31.09 -13.11 -3.12
N THR A 3 31.08 -11.95 -3.81
CA THR A 3 29.87 -11.17 -4.07
C THR A 3 29.59 -11.08 -5.57
N ILE A 4 28.46 -11.62 -6.00
CA ILE A 4 27.96 -11.54 -7.37
C ILE A 4 27.04 -10.32 -7.46
N GLY A 5 27.44 -9.26 -8.15
CA GLY A 5 26.54 -8.16 -8.48
C GLY A 5 25.82 -8.47 -9.78
N ILE A 6 24.48 -8.48 -9.74
CA ILE A 6 23.63 -8.86 -10.88
C ILE A 6 22.74 -7.70 -11.26
N ASP A 7 22.90 -7.19 -12.47
CA ASP A 7 21.97 -6.27 -13.11
C ASP A 7 20.96 -7.06 -13.94
N LEU A 8 19.70 -7.06 -13.49
CA LEU A 8 18.62 -7.84 -14.05
C LEU A 8 17.95 -7.10 -15.22
N ALA A 9 17.73 -7.78 -16.32
CA ALA A 9 17.00 -7.29 -17.49
C ALA A 9 15.70 -8.08 -17.67
N ILE A 10 14.64 -7.43 -18.16
CA ILE A 10 13.33 -8.08 -18.39
C ILE A 10 13.36 -8.95 -19.64
N THR A 11 13.94 -8.46 -20.73
CA THR A 11 13.94 -9.11 -22.04
C THR A 11 15.34 -9.47 -22.55
N ALA A 12 16.36 -8.74 -22.09
CA ALA A 12 17.76 -8.98 -22.49
C ALA A 12 18.45 -9.96 -21.53
N ALA A 13 19.69 -10.33 -21.86
CA ALA A 13 20.53 -11.11 -20.95
C ALA A 13 20.91 -10.26 -19.71
N HIS A 14 20.83 -10.88 -18.52
CA HIS A 14 21.32 -10.31 -17.27
C HIS A 14 22.83 -10.11 -17.34
N LYS A 15 23.34 -9.13 -16.59
CA LYS A 15 24.77 -8.87 -16.48
C LYS A 15 25.24 -9.15 -15.04
N ALA A 16 26.30 -9.92 -14.91
CA ALA A 16 26.89 -10.25 -13.63
C ALA A 16 28.38 -9.95 -13.61
N ILE A 17 28.87 -9.55 -12.45
CA ILE A 17 30.30 -9.44 -12.17
C ILE A 17 30.56 -9.90 -10.74
N VAL A 18 31.73 -10.48 -10.49
CA VAL A 18 32.06 -11.02 -9.18
C VAL A 18 33.19 -10.22 -8.54
N ALA A 19 32.98 -9.86 -7.28
CA ALA A 19 34.04 -9.33 -6.41
C ALA A 19 34.49 -10.44 -5.42
N GLY A 20 35.80 -10.56 -5.25
CA GLY A 20 36.42 -11.43 -4.24
C GLY A 20 36.23 -10.89 -2.82
N ALA A 21 36.80 -11.58 -1.84
CA ALA A 21 36.70 -11.21 -0.43
C ALA A 21 37.38 -9.85 -0.11
N ASP A 22 38.36 -9.47 -0.91
CA ASP A 22 39.08 -8.18 -0.83
C ASP A 22 38.33 -7.04 -1.59
N GLY A 23 37.20 -7.36 -2.19
CA GLY A 23 36.43 -6.42 -3.00
C GLY A 23 36.96 -6.20 -4.42
N ARG A 24 38.06 -6.81 -4.83
CA ARG A 24 38.55 -6.73 -6.23
C ARG A 24 37.70 -7.59 -7.15
N PHE A 25 37.49 -7.11 -8.39
CA PHE A 25 36.75 -7.91 -9.38
C PHE A 25 37.58 -9.06 -9.87
N VAL A 26 37.07 -10.26 -9.71
CA VAL A 26 37.75 -11.53 -10.08
C VAL A 26 37.25 -12.13 -11.39
N THR A 27 36.17 -11.57 -11.97
CA THR A 27 35.67 -11.98 -13.29
C THR A 27 35.48 -10.81 -14.23
N PRO A 28 35.51 -11.02 -15.56
CA PRO A 28 34.98 -10.07 -16.52
C PRO A 28 33.46 -9.94 -16.34
N LEU A 29 32.81 -9.06 -17.12
CA LEU A 29 31.36 -9.00 -17.20
C LEU A 29 30.82 -10.27 -17.85
N LEU A 30 29.97 -10.99 -17.12
CA LEU A 30 29.32 -12.23 -17.55
C LEU A 30 27.89 -11.92 -17.99
N SER A 31 27.37 -12.69 -18.95
CA SER A 31 25.98 -12.58 -19.40
C SER A 31 25.29 -13.93 -19.24
N PHE A 32 24.02 -13.91 -18.80
CA PHE A 32 23.20 -15.10 -18.64
C PHE A 32 21.73 -14.77 -18.76
N HIS A 33 20.88 -15.75 -19.05
CA HIS A 33 19.41 -15.61 -19.05
C HIS A 33 18.79 -16.29 -17.84
N THR A 34 17.49 -16.05 -17.59
CA THR A 34 16.71 -16.77 -16.58
C THR A 34 16.43 -18.19 -17.05
N ARG A 35 17.49 -18.98 -17.17
CA ARG A 35 17.46 -20.42 -17.49
C ARG A 35 18.29 -21.16 -16.44
N TRP A 36 17.82 -22.29 -16.01
CA TRP A 36 18.55 -23.11 -15.02
C TRP A 36 19.99 -23.39 -15.45
N SER A 37 20.18 -23.84 -16.69
CA SER A 37 21.51 -24.13 -17.27
C SER A 37 22.45 -22.93 -17.20
N ASP A 38 21.98 -21.75 -17.55
CA ASP A 38 22.80 -20.54 -17.58
C ASP A 38 23.22 -20.13 -16.17
N ILE A 39 22.29 -20.18 -15.21
CA ILE A 39 22.56 -19.84 -13.80
C ILE A 39 23.49 -20.87 -13.17
N GLN A 40 23.30 -22.17 -13.48
CA GLN A 40 24.18 -23.27 -13.04
C GLN A 40 25.61 -23.08 -13.58
N GLN A 41 25.76 -22.77 -14.89
CA GLN A 41 27.04 -22.47 -15.50
C GLN A 41 27.70 -21.22 -14.90
N LEU A 42 26.96 -20.17 -14.65
CA LEU A 42 27.45 -18.98 -13.96
C LEU A 42 28.05 -19.33 -12.60
N VAL A 43 27.31 -20.06 -11.76
CA VAL A 43 27.77 -20.45 -10.43
C VAL A 43 28.93 -21.41 -10.49
N ALA A 44 28.90 -22.39 -11.40
CA ALA A 44 30.01 -23.36 -11.61
C ALA A 44 31.30 -22.64 -12.03
N ARG A 45 31.21 -21.68 -12.95
CA ARG A 45 32.35 -20.86 -13.36
C ARG A 45 32.98 -20.10 -12.21
N ILE A 46 32.14 -19.48 -11.35
CA ILE A 46 32.61 -18.71 -10.20
C ILE A 46 33.29 -19.67 -9.18
N ARG A 47 32.71 -20.83 -8.95
CA ARG A 47 33.27 -21.85 -8.02
C ARG A 47 34.62 -22.42 -8.47
N LYS A 48 34.86 -22.42 -9.79
CA LYS A 48 36.16 -22.91 -10.32
C LYS A 48 37.33 -22.00 -9.92
N ASP A 49 37.05 -20.67 -9.81
CA ASP A 49 38.07 -19.66 -9.51
C ASP A 49 38.06 -19.26 -8.02
N ALA A 50 37.09 -19.75 -7.24
CA ALA A 50 36.95 -19.46 -5.82
C ALA A 50 37.55 -20.63 -4.97
N PRO A 51 38.08 -20.36 -3.76
CA PRO A 51 38.50 -21.42 -2.82
C PRO A 51 37.34 -22.39 -2.53
N LEU A 52 37.66 -23.66 -2.35
CA LEU A 52 36.68 -24.71 -2.06
C LEU A 52 35.84 -24.33 -0.82
N GLY A 53 34.51 -24.37 -0.94
CA GLY A 53 33.61 -24.04 0.16
C GLY A 53 33.46 -22.53 0.44
N ALA A 54 34.05 -21.65 -0.37
CA ALA A 54 33.93 -20.22 -0.17
C ALA A 54 32.45 -19.77 -0.21
N PRO A 55 31.95 -19.05 0.81
CA PRO A 55 30.59 -18.59 0.84
C PRO A 55 30.36 -17.52 -0.25
N MET A 56 29.20 -17.62 -0.92
CA MET A 56 28.81 -16.71 -2.02
C MET A 56 27.49 -16.01 -1.71
N ARG A 57 27.42 -14.75 -2.08
CA ARG A 57 26.18 -13.96 -2.09
C ARG A 57 25.94 -13.32 -3.45
N ALA A 58 24.68 -13.09 -3.79
CA ALA A 58 24.30 -12.35 -4.97
C ALA A 58 23.51 -11.10 -4.54
N VAL A 59 23.93 -9.94 -5.03
CA VAL A 59 23.26 -8.65 -4.77
C VAL A 59 22.63 -8.19 -6.06
N MET A 60 21.32 -7.91 -6.04
CA MET A 60 20.57 -7.50 -7.21
C MET A 60 19.49 -6.48 -6.87
N GLU A 61 19.16 -5.63 -7.85
CA GLU A 61 18.02 -4.71 -7.77
C GLU A 61 16.76 -5.44 -8.30
N PRO A 62 15.60 -5.38 -7.62
CA PRO A 62 14.38 -6.01 -8.11
C PRO A 62 13.87 -5.29 -9.35
N THR A 63 14.03 -5.92 -10.51
CA THR A 63 13.53 -5.46 -11.81
C THR A 63 12.33 -6.31 -12.20
N GLY A 64 11.13 -5.73 -12.18
CA GLY A 64 9.88 -6.48 -12.36
C GLY A 64 9.77 -7.66 -11.39
N MET A 65 9.46 -8.85 -11.92
CA MET A 65 9.45 -10.12 -11.15
C MET A 65 10.58 -11.07 -11.54
N VAL A 66 11.51 -10.63 -12.39
CA VAL A 66 12.60 -11.48 -12.90
C VAL A 66 13.58 -11.87 -11.78
N TRP A 67 13.71 -11.03 -10.75
CA TRP A 67 14.52 -11.33 -9.57
C TRP A 67 14.09 -12.64 -8.87
N PHE A 68 12.81 -12.99 -8.91
CA PHE A 68 12.27 -14.11 -8.13
C PHE A 68 12.81 -15.47 -8.61
N PRO A 69 12.66 -15.88 -9.90
CA PRO A 69 13.23 -17.15 -10.38
C PRO A 69 14.76 -17.18 -10.30
N VAL A 70 15.44 -16.05 -10.54
CA VAL A 70 16.89 -15.95 -10.41
C VAL A 70 17.33 -16.17 -8.96
N SER A 71 16.62 -15.57 -7.99
CA SER A 71 16.92 -15.77 -6.55
C SER A 71 16.72 -17.19 -6.10
N ILE A 72 15.64 -17.86 -6.54
CA ILE A 72 15.37 -19.27 -6.21
C ILE A 72 16.48 -20.16 -6.75
N ALA A 73 16.84 -20.01 -8.03
CA ALA A 73 17.89 -20.80 -8.65
C ALA A 73 19.26 -20.59 -7.97
N LEU A 74 19.63 -19.36 -7.66
CA LEU A 74 20.85 -19.03 -6.93
C LEU A 74 20.86 -19.64 -5.53
N HIS A 75 19.74 -19.53 -4.81
CA HIS A 75 19.59 -20.12 -3.48
C HIS A 75 19.74 -21.64 -3.50
N SER A 76 19.09 -22.32 -4.46
CA SER A 76 19.22 -23.77 -4.65
C SER A 76 20.66 -24.22 -4.98
N LEU A 77 21.45 -23.32 -5.57
CA LEU A 77 22.86 -23.53 -5.85
C LEU A 77 23.79 -23.08 -4.70
N GLY A 78 23.26 -22.76 -3.52
CA GLY A 78 24.03 -22.36 -2.34
C GLY A 78 24.59 -20.94 -2.39
N VAL A 79 24.03 -20.08 -3.24
CA VAL A 79 24.35 -18.65 -3.30
C VAL A 79 23.27 -17.87 -2.56
N ARG A 80 23.63 -17.09 -1.55
CA ARG A 80 22.69 -16.30 -0.75
C ARG A 80 22.24 -15.03 -1.49
N PRO A 81 20.96 -14.89 -1.88
CA PRO A 81 20.48 -13.71 -2.58
C PRO A 81 20.20 -12.54 -1.63
N TYR A 82 20.45 -11.32 -2.10
CA TYR A 82 20.14 -10.06 -1.46
C TYR A 82 19.45 -9.13 -2.45
N LEU A 83 18.36 -8.50 -2.04
CA LEU A 83 17.70 -7.48 -2.83
C LEU A 83 17.97 -6.09 -2.24
N VAL A 84 18.31 -5.15 -3.11
CA VAL A 84 18.57 -3.76 -2.73
C VAL A 84 17.63 -2.82 -3.46
N SER A 85 17.27 -1.70 -2.82
CA SER A 85 16.41 -0.72 -3.45
C SER A 85 17.13 0.01 -4.59
N GLY A 86 16.39 0.38 -5.64
CA GLY A 86 16.91 1.18 -6.75
C GLY A 86 17.50 2.52 -6.31
N GLN A 87 16.99 3.12 -5.24
CA GLN A 87 17.56 4.34 -4.67
C GLN A 87 19.01 4.15 -4.20
N ARG A 88 19.29 3.06 -3.49
CA ARG A 88 20.66 2.74 -3.03
C ARG A 88 21.59 2.47 -4.21
N THR A 89 21.14 1.73 -5.20
CA THR A 89 21.91 1.49 -6.43
C THR A 89 22.21 2.80 -7.15
N TYR A 90 21.22 3.69 -7.24
CA TYR A 90 21.39 5.01 -7.84
C TYR A 90 22.42 5.89 -7.08
N ASP A 91 22.30 5.97 -5.75
CA ASP A 91 23.18 6.78 -4.92
C ASP A 91 24.63 6.29 -4.98
N LEU A 92 24.84 4.96 -4.87
CA LEU A 92 26.18 4.37 -4.97
C LEU A 92 26.75 4.46 -6.41
N ARG A 93 25.92 4.40 -7.43
CA ARG A 93 26.31 4.64 -8.82
C ARG A 93 26.85 6.06 -9.01
N ARG A 94 26.18 7.06 -8.43
CA ARG A 94 26.63 8.46 -8.45
C ARG A 94 27.96 8.66 -7.75
N TYR A 95 28.20 7.93 -6.68
CA TYR A 95 29.48 7.94 -5.96
C TYR A 95 30.61 7.43 -6.84
N PHE A 96 30.46 6.28 -7.51
CA PHE A 96 31.51 5.68 -8.33
C PHE A 96 31.66 6.30 -9.72
N LYS A 97 30.56 6.68 -10.38
CA LYS A 97 30.55 7.22 -11.76
C LYS A 97 29.40 8.20 -11.97
N ARG A 98 29.70 9.48 -11.81
CA ARG A 98 28.71 10.57 -11.82
C ARG A 98 27.97 10.74 -13.16
N HIS A 99 28.58 10.37 -14.29
CA HIS A 99 28.10 10.70 -15.63
C HIS A 99 27.89 9.51 -16.56
N SER A 100 28.06 8.26 -16.10
CA SER A 100 27.83 7.08 -16.96
C SER A 100 26.85 6.10 -16.33
N SER A 101 25.84 5.68 -17.10
CA SER A 101 24.91 4.61 -16.75
C SER A 101 25.05 3.51 -17.81
N SER A 102 25.40 2.30 -17.37
CA SER A 102 25.41 1.09 -18.21
C SER A 102 25.24 -0.13 -17.31
N ASP A 103 24.74 -1.24 -17.87
CA ASP A 103 24.57 -2.51 -17.17
C ASP A 103 25.86 -2.98 -16.48
N ARG A 104 27.01 -2.75 -17.14
CA ARG A 104 28.33 -3.03 -16.56
C ARG A 104 28.59 -2.22 -15.28
N VAL A 105 28.21 -0.94 -15.27
CA VAL A 105 28.37 -0.06 -14.10
C VAL A 105 27.42 -0.50 -13.01
N SER A 106 26.18 -0.84 -13.33
CA SER A 106 25.18 -1.33 -12.38
C SER A 106 25.62 -2.62 -11.69
N ALA A 107 26.03 -3.63 -12.46
CA ALA A 107 26.53 -4.90 -11.91
C ALA A 107 27.76 -4.68 -11.01
N ARG A 108 28.69 -3.80 -11.38
CA ARG A 108 29.87 -3.46 -10.56
C ARG A 108 29.50 -2.78 -9.25
N VAL A 109 28.55 -1.85 -9.29
CA VAL A 109 28.02 -1.15 -8.11
C VAL A 109 27.38 -2.15 -7.14
N LEU A 110 26.54 -3.06 -7.65
CA LEU A 110 25.90 -4.10 -6.86
C LEU A 110 26.91 -5.05 -6.21
N ALA A 111 27.96 -5.45 -6.94
CA ALA A 111 29.03 -6.30 -6.40
C ALA A 111 29.86 -5.59 -5.30
N LYS A 112 29.96 -4.26 -5.35
CA LYS A 112 30.71 -3.47 -4.35
C LYS A 112 29.88 -3.05 -3.14
N MET A 113 28.55 -3.10 -3.23
CA MET A 113 27.66 -2.60 -2.19
C MET A 113 27.95 -3.16 -0.79
N PRO A 114 28.22 -4.49 -0.60
CA PRO A 114 28.52 -5.02 0.71
C PRO A 114 29.81 -4.54 1.34
N PHE A 115 30.73 -3.99 0.55
CA PHE A 115 32.00 -3.45 1.05
C PHE A 115 31.86 -1.97 1.47
N VAL A 116 30.74 -1.34 1.13
CA VAL A 116 30.45 0.05 1.50
C VAL A 116 29.49 0.10 2.68
N ASP A 117 28.48 -0.76 2.72
CA ASP A 117 27.44 -0.76 3.75
C ASP A 117 26.84 -2.17 3.89
N GLU A 118 27.56 -3.06 4.59
CA GLU A 118 27.13 -4.42 4.83
C GLU A 118 25.97 -4.51 5.81
N GLU A 119 25.98 -3.65 6.85
CA GLU A 119 24.98 -3.68 7.92
C GLU A 119 23.55 -3.38 7.43
N SER A 120 23.42 -2.68 6.32
CA SER A 120 22.12 -2.35 5.76
C SER A 120 21.64 -3.32 4.68
N LEU A 121 22.37 -4.41 4.43
CA LEU A 121 21.98 -5.47 3.49
C LEU A 121 21.29 -6.60 4.23
N TYR A 122 20.07 -6.90 3.79
CA TYR A 122 19.29 -8.01 4.34
C TYR A 122 19.25 -9.17 3.34
N PRO A 123 19.57 -10.39 3.76
CA PRO A 123 19.39 -11.55 2.89
C PRO A 123 17.91 -11.68 2.52
N LEU A 124 17.68 -12.03 1.27
CA LEU A 124 16.36 -12.36 0.81
C LEU A 124 15.93 -13.69 1.45
N GLU A 125 14.83 -13.67 2.16
CA GLU A 125 14.13 -14.88 2.56
C GLU A 125 13.28 -15.38 1.39
N ILE A 126 13.50 -16.59 0.96
CA ILE A 126 12.66 -17.24 -0.05
C ILE A 126 11.35 -17.63 0.63
N PRO A 127 10.22 -17.05 0.27
CA PRO A 127 8.96 -17.37 0.91
C PRO A 127 8.53 -18.81 0.60
N SER A 128 7.84 -19.44 1.53
CA SER A 128 7.16 -20.70 1.25
C SER A 128 6.08 -20.52 0.17
N SER A 129 5.66 -21.60 -0.48
CA SER A 129 4.60 -21.55 -1.49
C SER A 129 3.30 -20.96 -0.96
N ILE A 130 2.92 -21.29 0.28
CA ILE A 130 1.73 -20.75 0.97
C ILE A 130 1.91 -19.27 1.24
N GLN A 131 3.06 -18.86 1.76
CA GLN A 131 3.37 -17.45 2.04
C GLN A 131 3.32 -16.62 0.76
N PHE A 132 3.94 -17.10 -0.31
CA PHE A 132 3.95 -16.40 -1.59
C PHE A 132 2.56 -16.31 -2.22
N ALA A 133 1.78 -17.41 -2.17
CA ALA A 133 0.40 -17.42 -2.64
C ALA A 133 -0.48 -16.41 -1.88
N CYS A 134 -0.37 -16.38 -0.55
CA CYS A 134 -1.09 -15.41 0.29
C CYS A 134 -0.70 -13.96 -0.04
N GLN A 135 0.59 -13.69 -0.19
CA GLN A 135 1.10 -12.36 -0.58
C GLN A 135 0.55 -11.93 -1.95
N ARG A 136 0.56 -12.84 -2.94
CA ARG A 136 0.03 -12.57 -4.29
C ARG A 136 -1.47 -12.29 -4.26
N ALA A 137 -2.23 -13.08 -3.51
CA ALA A 137 -3.68 -12.91 -3.36
C ALA A 137 -4.02 -11.58 -2.64
N CYS A 138 -3.30 -11.20 -1.59
CA CYS A 138 -3.45 -9.91 -0.93
C CYS A 138 -3.18 -8.74 -1.90
N LYS A 139 -2.15 -8.85 -2.75
CA LYS A 139 -1.85 -7.83 -3.76
C LYS A 139 -2.90 -7.77 -4.86
N GLU A 140 -3.48 -8.91 -5.25
CA GLU A 140 -4.61 -8.96 -6.19
C GLU A 140 -5.85 -8.29 -5.60
N LEU A 141 -6.18 -8.58 -4.33
CA LEU A 141 -7.30 -7.94 -3.65
C LEU A 141 -7.16 -6.42 -3.59
N ASP A 142 -5.96 -5.91 -3.33
CA ASP A 142 -5.68 -4.47 -3.30
C ASP A 142 -5.92 -3.80 -4.67
N ARG A 143 -5.55 -4.46 -5.78
CA ARG A 143 -5.86 -3.99 -7.13
C ARG A 143 -7.36 -3.98 -7.39
N VAL A 144 -8.06 -5.08 -7.08
CA VAL A 144 -9.52 -5.16 -7.22
C VAL A 144 -10.21 -4.04 -6.43
N GLN A 145 -9.75 -3.74 -5.21
CA GLN A 145 -10.28 -2.61 -4.43
C GLN A 145 -10.02 -1.25 -5.09
N THR A 146 -8.87 -1.09 -5.74
CA THR A 146 -8.53 0.13 -6.48
C THR A 146 -9.43 0.30 -7.71
N ASP A 147 -9.66 -0.79 -8.45
CA ASP A 147 -10.54 -0.81 -9.62
C ASP A 147 -12.00 -0.51 -9.25
N ILE A 148 -12.50 -1.09 -8.15
CA ILE A 148 -13.82 -0.78 -7.58
C ILE A 148 -13.95 0.72 -7.27
N ALA A 149 -12.93 1.31 -6.64
CA ALA A 149 -12.95 2.74 -6.33
C ALA A 149 -12.94 3.61 -7.60
N ALA A 150 -12.20 3.20 -8.62
CA ALA A 150 -12.17 3.88 -9.92
C ALA A 150 -13.53 3.84 -10.63
N ILE A 151 -14.19 2.68 -10.66
CA ILE A 151 -15.53 2.53 -11.23
C ILE A 151 -16.56 3.40 -10.48
N LYS A 152 -16.54 3.32 -9.13
CA LYS A 152 -17.43 4.15 -8.30
C LYS A 152 -17.25 5.64 -8.55
N ASN A 153 -16.04 6.10 -8.82
CA ASN A 153 -15.79 7.49 -9.18
C ASN A 153 -16.33 7.82 -10.58
N ARG A 154 -16.13 6.95 -11.58
CA ARG A 154 -16.70 7.17 -12.93
C ARG A 154 -18.23 7.24 -12.90
N LEU A 155 -18.90 6.29 -12.25
CA LEU A 155 -20.35 6.31 -12.08
C LEU A 155 -20.81 7.63 -11.42
N ARG A 156 -20.13 8.05 -10.36
CA ARG A 156 -20.43 9.29 -9.66
C ARG A 156 -20.23 10.51 -10.54
N ASP A 157 -19.20 10.55 -11.36
CA ASP A 157 -18.92 11.66 -12.26
C ASP A 157 -19.95 11.70 -13.40
N THR A 158 -20.37 10.56 -13.96
CA THR A 158 -21.44 10.49 -14.96
C THR A 158 -22.78 10.94 -14.36
N ASP A 159 -23.16 10.44 -13.18
CA ASP A 159 -24.39 10.88 -12.48
C ASP A 159 -24.40 12.40 -12.21
N ARG A 160 -23.26 13.00 -11.87
CA ARG A 160 -23.17 14.43 -11.53
C ARG A 160 -23.44 15.35 -12.69
N PHE A 161 -23.05 14.99 -13.91
CA PHE A 161 -23.36 15.86 -15.04
C PHE A 161 -24.71 15.51 -15.69
N SER A 162 -25.11 14.23 -15.70
CA SER A 162 -26.39 13.85 -16.31
C SER A 162 -27.59 14.06 -15.39
N TRP A 163 -27.38 13.97 -14.07
CA TRP A 163 -28.39 14.14 -13.02
C TRP A 163 -27.85 15.01 -11.87
N PRO A 164 -27.62 16.32 -12.09
CA PRO A 164 -27.13 17.22 -11.04
C PRO A 164 -28.05 17.19 -9.81
N GLY A 165 -27.52 16.77 -8.66
CA GLY A 165 -28.30 16.66 -7.42
C GLY A 165 -28.75 15.26 -7.05
N LEU A 166 -28.50 14.24 -7.85
CA LEU A 166 -28.91 12.84 -7.59
C LEU A 166 -28.42 12.31 -6.22
N GLU A 167 -27.26 12.77 -5.74
CA GLU A 167 -26.69 12.38 -4.43
C GLU A 167 -27.58 12.84 -3.24
N ALA A 168 -28.52 13.79 -3.44
CA ALA A 168 -29.48 14.20 -2.42
C ALA A 168 -30.72 13.29 -2.37
N VAL A 169 -31.05 12.63 -3.47
CA VAL A 169 -32.18 11.69 -3.56
C VAL A 169 -31.82 10.33 -2.97
N PHE A 170 -30.66 9.78 -3.32
CA PHE A 170 -30.20 8.49 -2.82
C PHE A 170 -29.20 8.66 -1.67
N SER A 171 -29.51 8.16 -0.48
CA SER A 171 -28.58 8.10 0.64
C SER A 171 -27.30 7.33 0.31
N ASN A 172 -27.41 6.34 -0.58
CA ASN A 172 -26.29 5.59 -1.14
C ASN A 172 -26.53 5.36 -2.66
N ILE A 173 -25.81 6.10 -3.49
CA ILE A 173 -25.89 5.98 -4.96
C ILE A 173 -25.38 4.63 -5.53
N PHE A 174 -24.86 3.74 -4.69
CA PHE A 174 -24.46 2.36 -5.05
C PHE A 174 -25.37 1.31 -4.42
N SER A 175 -26.54 1.71 -3.90
CA SER A 175 -27.56 0.80 -3.39
C SER A 175 -28.24 0.02 -4.52
N PRO A 176 -28.92 -1.11 -4.22
CA PRO A 176 -29.75 -1.83 -5.20
C PRO A 176 -30.83 -0.94 -5.83
N VAL A 177 -31.37 0.01 -5.04
CA VAL A 177 -32.37 0.97 -5.52
C VAL A 177 -31.77 1.92 -6.56
N ALA A 178 -30.60 2.51 -6.28
CA ALA A 178 -29.91 3.39 -7.23
C ALA A 178 -29.43 2.63 -8.48
N ARG A 179 -29.15 1.34 -8.35
CA ARG A 179 -28.86 0.46 -9.48
C ARG A 179 -30.10 0.31 -10.37
N LEU A 180 -31.25 -0.10 -9.80
CA LEU A 180 -32.50 -0.28 -10.55
C LEU A 180 -32.93 1.05 -11.23
N PHE A 181 -32.69 2.19 -10.57
CA PHE A 181 -32.89 3.50 -11.19
C PHE A 181 -32.08 3.66 -12.48
N ARG A 182 -30.78 3.38 -12.47
CA ARG A 182 -29.93 3.46 -13.67
C ARG A 182 -30.37 2.50 -14.77
N GLU A 183 -30.84 1.31 -14.40
CA GLU A 183 -31.30 0.29 -15.33
C GLU A 183 -32.64 0.64 -15.99
N THR A 184 -33.51 1.42 -15.31
CA THR A 184 -34.91 1.62 -15.75
C THR A 184 -35.31 3.07 -16.00
N TRP A 185 -34.78 4.02 -15.25
CA TRP A 185 -35.27 5.40 -15.18
C TRP A 185 -34.16 6.47 -15.36
N TYR A 186 -33.10 6.14 -16.09
CA TYR A 186 -31.96 7.07 -16.23
C TYR A 186 -32.23 8.27 -17.16
N ASP A 187 -33.35 8.29 -17.90
CA ASP A 187 -33.79 9.41 -18.71
C ASP A 187 -34.78 10.30 -17.92
N PRO A 188 -34.44 11.56 -17.59
CA PRO A 188 -35.30 12.44 -16.81
C PRO A 188 -36.61 12.80 -17.54
N PHE A 189 -36.62 12.86 -18.87
CA PHE A 189 -37.84 13.13 -19.63
C PHE A 189 -38.83 11.98 -19.48
N ARG A 190 -38.36 10.74 -19.46
CA ARG A 190 -39.22 9.58 -19.19
C ARG A 190 -39.74 9.57 -17.76
N VAL A 191 -38.93 9.97 -16.78
CA VAL A 191 -39.36 10.04 -15.37
C VAL A 191 -40.48 11.06 -15.20
N VAL A 192 -40.35 12.27 -15.78
CA VAL A 192 -41.36 13.30 -15.72
C VAL A 192 -42.66 12.87 -16.42
N SER A 193 -42.54 12.27 -17.60
CA SER A 193 -43.70 11.76 -18.37
C SER A 193 -44.45 10.65 -17.66
N ALA A 194 -43.75 9.73 -16.96
CA ALA A 194 -44.34 8.60 -16.25
C ALA A 194 -45.05 8.99 -14.94
N GLY A 195 -44.58 10.04 -14.28
CA GLY A 195 -45.08 10.51 -12.99
C GLY A 195 -44.79 9.59 -11.80
N VAL A 196 -45.07 10.09 -10.60
CA VAL A 196 -44.70 9.48 -9.33
C VAL A 196 -45.20 8.04 -9.19
N GLU A 197 -46.51 7.80 -9.44
CA GLU A 197 -47.12 6.47 -9.26
C GLU A 197 -46.48 5.39 -10.12
N THR A 198 -46.16 5.71 -11.38
CA THR A 198 -45.56 4.73 -12.32
C THR A 198 -44.15 4.40 -11.95
N VAL A 199 -43.36 5.43 -11.59
CA VAL A 199 -41.98 5.26 -11.14
C VAL A 199 -41.94 4.47 -9.83
N GLN A 200 -42.82 4.79 -8.87
CA GLN A 200 -42.93 4.14 -7.57
C GLN A 200 -43.20 2.63 -7.69
N LYS A 201 -44.12 2.22 -8.59
CA LYS A 201 -44.43 0.80 -8.86
C LYS A 201 -43.18 -0.01 -9.21
N THR A 202 -42.22 0.56 -9.93
CA THR A 202 -40.98 -0.13 -10.31
C THR A 202 -40.13 -0.51 -9.10
N PHE A 203 -40.17 0.26 -8.01
CA PHE A 203 -39.34 0.05 -6.83
C PHE A 203 -40.02 -0.74 -5.72
N LEU A 204 -41.33 -0.97 -5.79
CA LEU A 204 -42.09 -1.76 -4.83
C LEU A 204 -41.45 -3.13 -4.49
N PRO A 205 -40.93 -3.91 -5.47
CA PRO A 205 -40.30 -5.20 -5.17
C PRO A 205 -39.06 -5.13 -4.29
N LEU A 206 -38.40 -3.95 -4.23
CA LEU A 206 -37.20 -3.76 -3.41
C LEU A 206 -37.49 -3.21 -2.01
N SER A 207 -38.59 -2.48 -1.81
CA SER A 207 -38.92 -1.83 -0.54
C SER A 207 -39.94 -2.59 0.31
N GLY A 208 -40.83 -3.33 -0.32
CA GLY A 208 -41.91 -4.07 0.36
C GLY A 208 -43.08 -3.21 0.83
N HIS A 209 -42.92 -1.90 0.99
CA HIS A 209 -43.97 -0.96 1.44
C HIS A 209 -43.94 0.36 0.67
N GLU A 210 -45.10 0.90 0.32
CA GLU A 210 -45.21 2.19 -0.40
C GLU A 210 -44.64 3.37 0.39
N ASN A 211 -44.83 3.39 1.71
CA ASN A 211 -44.31 4.47 2.58
C ASN A 211 -42.78 4.58 2.58
N ASP A 212 -42.06 3.54 2.20
CA ASP A 212 -40.59 3.57 2.08
C ASP A 212 -40.12 4.26 0.80
N LEU A 213 -41.06 4.66 -0.09
CA LEU A 213 -40.80 5.20 -1.41
C LEU A 213 -41.06 6.70 -1.53
N LEU A 214 -41.21 7.43 -0.44
CA LEU A 214 -41.40 8.89 -0.41
C LEU A 214 -40.28 9.65 -1.16
N TRP A 215 -39.08 9.07 -1.24
CA TRP A 215 -37.97 9.64 -2.02
C TRP A 215 -38.24 9.70 -3.54
N VAL A 216 -39.22 8.95 -4.05
CA VAL A 216 -39.59 8.95 -5.49
C VAL A 216 -40.17 10.29 -5.90
N GLU A 217 -40.90 10.98 -5.02
CA GLU A 217 -41.37 12.33 -5.25
C GLU A 217 -40.18 13.29 -5.48
N ASN A 218 -39.17 13.22 -4.63
CA ASN A 218 -37.94 13.98 -4.79
C ASN A 218 -37.17 13.63 -6.08
N LEU A 219 -37.24 12.38 -6.55
CA LEU A 219 -36.65 11.96 -7.82
C LEU A 219 -37.38 12.58 -9.02
N VAL A 220 -38.73 12.62 -9.00
CA VAL A 220 -39.52 13.21 -10.06
C VAL A 220 -39.36 14.75 -10.08
N ASP A 221 -39.27 15.36 -8.91
CA ASP A 221 -38.97 16.80 -8.80
C ASP A 221 -37.58 17.11 -9.36
N LEU A 222 -36.57 16.30 -9.00
CA LEU A 222 -35.23 16.45 -9.56
C LEU A 222 -35.23 16.26 -11.08
N ALA A 223 -35.96 15.26 -11.60
CA ALA A 223 -36.10 15.06 -13.02
C ALA A 223 -36.66 16.28 -13.73
N SER A 224 -37.68 16.90 -13.13
CA SER A 224 -38.29 18.15 -13.64
C SER A 224 -37.27 19.32 -13.67
N GLU A 225 -36.39 19.43 -12.69
CA GLU A 225 -35.31 20.43 -12.70
C GLU A 225 -34.24 20.09 -13.76
N VAL A 226 -33.86 18.82 -13.92
CA VAL A 226 -32.88 18.38 -14.93
C VAL A 226 -33.39 18.65 -16.35
N THR A 227 -34.69 18.44 -16.62
CA THR A 227 -35.28 18.72 -17.93
C THR A 227 -35.35 20.23 -18.26
N LYS A 228 -35.24 21.10 -17.28
CA LYS A 228 -35.07 22.57 -17.48
C LYS A 228 -33.61 22.94 -17.79
N LEU A 229 -32.66 22.18 -17.27
CA LEU A 229 -31.22 22.40 -17.52
C LEU A 229 -30.82 21.95 -18.92
N TYR A 230 -31.37 20.83 -19.38
CA TYR A 230 -31.00 20.21 -20.64
C TYR A 230 -32.19 20.17 -21.59
N ALA A 231 -32.00 20.61 -22.83
CA ALA A 231 -32.98 20.36 -23.90
C ALA A 231 -33.04 18.85 -24.19
N PRO A 232 -34.13 18.33 -24.77
CA PRO A 232 -34.30 16.89 -25.01
C PRO A 232 -33.19 16.22 -25.80
N ASP A 233 -32.49 16.98 -26.65
CA ASP A 233 -31.40 16.52 -27.53
C ASP A 233 -29.99 16.92 -27.01
N ALA A 234 -29.91 17.57 -25.85
CA ALA A 234 -28.64 18.02 -25.30
C ALA A 234 -27.74 16.86 -24.81
N LEU A 235 -28.35 15.77 -24.31
CA LEU A 235 -27.68 14.56 -23.87
C LEU A 235 -28.40 13.35 -24.43
N ASP A 236 -27.64 12.39 -24.97
CA ASP A 236 -28.15 11.08 -25.34
C ASP A 236 -28.28 10.19 -24.09
N TYR A 237 -29.43 10.30 -23.42
CA TYR A 237 -29.71 9.52 -22.20
C TYR A 237 -29.77 8.01 -22.43
N ALA A 238 -30.14 7.54 -23.62
CA ALA A 238 -30.11 6.13 -23.94
C ALA A 238 -28.66 5.60 -23.93
N ARG A 239 -27.75 6.34 -24.55
CA ARG A 239 -26.33 6.01 -24.55
C ARG A 239 -25.68 6.12 -23.17
N LEU A 240 -26.05 7.14 -22.39
CA LEU A 240 -25.58 7.29 -21.01
C LEU A 240 -26.08 6.16 -20.11
N GLN A 241 -27.32 5.72 -20.27
CA GLN A 241 -27.88 4.57 -19.58
C GLN A 241 -27.10 3.28 -19.88
N GLU A 242 -26.78 3.02 -21.14
CA GLU A 242 -25.94 1.89 -21.50
C GLU A 242 -24.56 1.96 -20.85
N GLU A 243 -23.95 3.15 -20.75
CA GLU A 243 -22.65 3.36 -20.13
C GLU A 243 -22.69 3.05 -18.65
N VAL A 244 -23.64 3.66 -17.91
CA VAL A 244 -23.74 3.44 -16.46
C VAL A 244 -24.13 2.00 -16.11
N CYS A 245 -24.94 1.33 -16.94
CA CYS A 245 -25.28 -0.07 -16.76
C CYS A 245 -24.04 -0.98 -16.91
N ARG A 246 -23.22 -0.77 -17.96
CA ARG A 246 -21.97 -1.52 -18.13
C ARG A 246 -20.98 -1.32 -16.98
N GLU A 247 -20.82 -0.08 -16.51
CA GLU A 247 -19.96 0.20 -15.34
C GLU A 247 -20.54 -0.46 -14.08
N GLN A 248 -21.85 -0.51 -13.92
CA GLN A 248 -22.50 -1.17 -12.78
C GLN A 248 -22.31 -2.70 -12.83
N GLU A 249 -22.46 -3.34 -13.98
CA GLU A 249 -22.18 -4.77 -14.16
C GLU A 249 -20.72 -5.10 -13.83
N HIS A 250 -19.79 -4.25 -14.28
CA HIS A 250 -18.37 -4.41 -13.97
C HIS A 250 -18.10 -4.22 -12.46
N LEU A 251 -18.76 -3.27 -11.82
CA LEU A 251 -18.69 -3.09 -10.36
C LEU A 251 -19.15 -4.34 -9.62
N ASP A 252 -20.28 -4.92 -10.01
CA ASP A 252 -20.81 -6.13 -9.39
C ASP A 252 -19.88 -7.34 -9.58
N TYR A 253 -19.30 -7.49 -10.76
CA TYR A 253 -18.31 -8.52 -11.02
C TYR A 253 -17.10 -8.38 -10.07
N LEU A 254 -16.57 -7.17 -9.92
CA LEU A 254 -15.42 -6.92 -9.06
C LEU A 254 -15.74 -7.09 -7.56
N GLU A 255 -16.95 -6.70 -7.12
CA GLU A 255 -17.37 -6.92 -5.71
C GLU A 255 -17.52 -8.43 -5.42
N LYS A 256 -18.09 -9.22 -6.34
CA LYS A 256 -18.14 -10.68 -6.25
C LYS A 256 -16.75 -11.30 -6.23
N ARG A 257 -15.85 -10.85 -7.12
CA ARG A 257 -14.46 -11.30 -7.17
C ARG A 257 -13.71 -10.99 -5.88
N LYS A 258 -13.89 -9.78 -5.33
CA LYS A 258 -13.32 -9.37 -4.04
C LYS A 258 -13.76 -10.30 -2.91
N ALA A 259 -15.06 -10.60 -2.84
CA ALA A 259 -15.62 -11.50 -1.82
C ALA A 259 -15.07 -12.93 -1.96
N ALA A 260 -14.98 -13.46 -3.19
CA ALA A 260 -14.43 -14.77 -3.46
C ALA A 260 -12.94 -14.87 -3.14
N LEU A 261 -12.12 -13.88 -3.55
CA LEU A 261 -10.69 -13.82 -3.20
C LEU A 261 -10.46 -13.86 -1.70
N TRP A 262 -11.27 -13.13 -0.95
CA TRP A 262 -11.17 -13.13 0.51
C TRP A 262 -11.55 -14.49 1.10
N ARG A 263 -12.77 -14.96 0.78
CA ARG A 263 -13.36 -16.15 1.39
C ARG A 263 -12.62 -17.44 1.00
N ASP A 264 -12.31 -17.59 -0.30
CA ASP A 264 -11.90 -18.86 -0.87
C ASP A 264 -10.36 -18.97 -1.02
N THR A 265 -9.64 -17.86 -0.94
CA THR A 265 -8.18 -17.84 -1.17
C THR A 265 -7.40 -17.25 0.02
N ILE A 266 -7.60 -15.96 0.35
CA ILE A 266 -6.74 -15.28 1.33
C ILE A 266 -6.96 -15.84 2.73
N ARG A 267 -8.20 -15.97 3.17
CA ARG A 267 -8.55 -16.44 4.51
C ARG A 267 -8.05 -17.85 4.80
N PRO A 268 -8.24 -18.86 3.91
CA PRO A 268 -7.65 -20.18 4.09
C PRO A 268 -6.12 -20.18 4.12
N LEU A 269 -5.45 -19.46 3.20
CA LEU A 269 -4.00 -19.35 3.16
C LEU A 269 -3.44 -18.69 4.43
N TYR A 270 -4.08 -17.64 4.91
CA TYR A 270 -3.69 -16.97 6.15
C TYR A 270 -3.78 -17.89 7.36
N ARG A 271 -4.85 -18.66 7.49
CA ARG A 271 -5.03 -19.61 8.59
C ARG A 271 -4.02 -20.75 8.59
N GLN A 272 -3.53 -21.15 7.41
CA GLN A 272 -2.41 -22.09 7.29
C GLN A 272 -1.08 -21.44 7.63
N LEU A 273 -0.86 -20.19 7.19
CA LEU A 273 0.39 -19.47 7.40
C LEU A 273 0.56 -19.02 8.86
N HIS A 274 -0.53 -18.63 9.52
CA HIS A 274 -0.52 -18.09 10.88
C HIS A 274 -1.65 -18.73 11.73
N PRO A 275 -1.53 -20.03 12.07
CA PRO A 275 -2.60 -20.78 12.75
C PRO A 275 -2.90 -20.27 14.16
N SER A 276 -1.92 -19.69 14.86
CA SER A 276 -2.12 -19.13 16.21
C SER A 276 -3.00 -17.89 16.23
N ARG A 277 -3.08 -17.16 15.11
CA ARG A 277 -3.84 -15.90 14.96
C ARG A 277 -3.46 -14.81 16.00
N ASN A 278 -2.27 -14.90 16.56
CA ASN A 278 -1.79 -13.95 17.59
C ASN A 278 -1.78 -12.49 17.11
N LEU A 279 -1.62 -12.26 15.80
CA LEU A 279 -1.67 -10.91 15.22
C LEU A 279 -3.01 -10.21 15.48
N GLU A 280 -4.11 -10.95 15.53
CA GLU A 280 -5.46 -10.40 15.74
C GLU A 280 -5.72 -9.94 17.17
N SER A 281 -4.83 -10.27 18.12
CA SER A 281 -4.86 -9.71 19.47
C SER A 281 -4.47 -8.22 19.52
N LEU A 282 -3.77 -7.73 18.48
CA LEU A 282 -3.43 -6.31 18.37
C LEU A 282 -4.61 -5.53 17.81
N TYR A 283 -5.12 -4.56 18.56
CA TYR A 283 -6.18 -3.68 18.10
C TYR A 283 -5.78 -3.00 16.78
N GLY A 284 -6.67 -3.08 15.80
CA GLY A 284 -6.43 -2.60 14.43
C GLY A 284 -5.91 -3.66 13.47
N VAL A 285 -5.67 -4.89 13.94
CA VAL A 285 -5.40 -6.05 13.09
C VAL A 285 -6.63 -6.96 13.04
N GLY A 286 -7.26 -7.06 11.89
CA GLY A 286 -8.24 -8.09 11.58
C GLY A 286 -7.61 -9.16 10.67
N GLU A 287 -8.35 -10.22 10.33
CA GLU A 287 -7.84 -11.34 9.52
C GLU A 287 -7.14 -10.88 8.21
N LEU A 288 -7.67 -9.87 7.50
CA LEU A 288 -7.06 -9.38 6.25
C LEU A 288 -5.73 -8.67 6.49
N SER A 289 -5.67 -7.77 7.47
CA SER A 289 -4.40 -7.10 7.80
C SER A 289 -3.39 -8.08 8.39
N GLY A 290 -3.86 -9.07 9.16
CA GLY A 290 -3.05 -10.20 9.64
C GLY A 290 -2.45 -10.99 8.47
N ALA A 291 -3.25 -11.31 7.45
CA ALA A 291 -2.78 -11.97 6.24
C ALA A 291 -1.69 -11.18 5.50
N VAL A 292 -1.87 -9.86 5.38
CA VAL A 292 -0.86 -8.98 4.78
C VAL A 292 0.41 -8.99 5.62
N HIS A 293 0.34 -8.74 6.93
CA HIS A 293 1.52 -8.71 7.78
C HIS A 293 2.25 -10.06 7.78
N ALA A 294 1.56 -11.17 8.01
CA ALA A 294 2.16 -12.50 8.04
C ALA A 294 2.80 -12.88 6.69
N SER A 295 2.12 -12.62 5.57
CA SER A 295 2.63 -13.03 4.26
C SER A 295 3.83 -12.20 3.77
N TYR A 296 3.89 -10.90 4.11
CA TYR A 296 5.01 -10.06 3.70
C TYR A 296 6.19 -10.09 4.64
N ILE A 297 5.94 -10.22 5.95
CA ILE A 297 7.01 -10.28 6.95
C ILE A 297 7.69 -11.66 6.94
N GLY A 298 6.90 -12.73 6.83
CA GLY A 298 7.43 -14.11 6.90
C GLY A 298 8.05 -14.40 8.26
N ASN A 299 9.26 -14.98 8.26
CA ASN A 299 10.01 -15.23 9.48
C ASN A 299 10.56 -13.91 10.06
N ALA A 300 10.09 -13.54 11.26
CA ALA A 300 10.53 -12.32 11.95
C ALA A 300 11.99 -12.42 12.47
N ASP A 301 12.54 -13.62 12.64
CA ASP A 301 13.91 -13.83 13.10
C ASP A 301 14.97 -13.34 12.12
N ARG A 302 14.61 -13.19 10.84
CA ARG A 302 15.51 -12.59 9.85
C ARG A 302 15.91 -11.14 10.17
N PHE A 303 15.19 -10.49 11.06
CA PHE A 303 15.50 -9.13 11.52
C PHE A 303 16.18 -9.20 12.89
N PRO A 304 17.47 -8.88 13.00
CA PRO A 304 18.20 -8.95 14.27
C PRO A 304 17.59 -8.08 15.36
N THR A 305 17.09 -6.90 14.99
CA THR A 305 16.47 -5.93 15.91
C THR A 305 15.26 -5.25 15.30
N SER A 306 14.43 -4.61 16.13
CA SER A 306 13.31 -3.77 15.67
C SER A 306 13.77 -2.61 14.78
N ARG A 307 15.00 -2.09 14.97
CA ARG A 307 15.58 -1.05 14.11
C ARG A 307 15.76 -1.56 12.67
N HIS A 308 16.27 -2.78 12.49
CA HIS A 308 16.40 -3.41 11.17
C HIS A 308 15.04 -3.63 10.53
N PHE A 309 14.05 -4.09 11.31
CA PHE A 309 12.68 -4.23 10.86
C PHE A 309 12.07 -2.90 10.41
N ARG A 310 12.28 -1.81 11.19
CA ARG A 310 11.84 -0.46 10.82
C ARG A 310 12.48 0.01 9.51
N GLY A 311 13.77 -0.21 9.32
CA GLY A 311 14.47 0.09 8.07
C GLY A 311 13.87 -0.65 6.86
N TRP A 312 13.54 -1.92 7.04
CA TRP A 312 12.97 -2.75 5.98
C TRP A 312 11.56 -2.30 5.56
N HIS A 313 10.66 -1.99 6.49
CA HIS A 313 9.29 -1.60 6.13
C HIS A 313 9.17 -0.14 5.69
N GLY A 314 10.16 0.70 5.95
CA GLY A 314 10.22 2.08 5.48
C GLY A 314 9.17 3.04 6.05
N MET A 315 8.50 2.68 7.14
CA MET A 315 7.50 3.54 7.81
C MET A 315 8.16 4.57 8.74
N ILE A 316 9.32 5.06 8.32
CA ILE A 316 10.12 6.06 9.01
C ILE A 316 10.23 7.32 8.14
N PRO A 317 10.22 8.53 8.73
CA PRO A 317 10.45 9.75 7.96
C PRO A 317 11.88 9.78 7.41
N ASP A 318 12.04 10.34 6.21
CA ASP A 318 13.36 10.72 5.72
C ASP A 318 14.00 11.72 6.69
N SER A 319 15.31 11.62 6.88
CA SER A 319 16.11 12.61 7.62
C SER A 319 17.03 13.35 6.66
N ARG A 320 17.06 14.67 6.76
CA ARG A 320 18.00 15.55 6.04
C ARG A 320 18.53 16.56 7.04
N GLN A 321 19.76 16.33 7.46
CA GLN A 321 20.48 17.21 8.37
C GLN A 321 21.76 17.70 7.69
N SER A 322 22.04 18.99 7.79
CA SER A 322 23.28 19.61 7.31
C SER A 322 23.74 20.64 8.37
N GLY A 323 24.80 20.31 9.11
CA GLY A 323 25.25 21.10 10.23
C GLY A 323 24.16 21.24 11.29
N GLU A 324 23.84 22.47 11.68
CA GLU A 324 22.77 22.77 12.65
C GLU A 324 21.34 22.75 12.05
N PHE A 325 21.24 22.62 10.73
CA PHE A 325 19.95 22.67 10.04
C PHE A 325 19.37 21.29 9.82
N GLU A 326 18.22 21.01 10.42
CA GLU A 326 17.43 19.80 10.20
C GLU A 326 16.16 20.11 9.40
N SER A 327 15.97 19.41 8.27
CA SER A 327 14.77 19.55 7.45
C SER A 327 13.58 18.87 8.11
N LYS A 328 12.59 19.65 8.57
CA LYS A 328 11.37 19.15 9.21
C LYS A 328 10.27 18.81 8.19
N GLY A 329 9.42 17.84 8.51
CA GLY A 329 8.23 17.53 7.72
C GLY A 329 8.50 16.77 6.42
N LEU A 330 9.58 16.02 6.36
CA LEU A 330 9.90 15.13 5.25
C LEU A 330 8.87 14.00 5.12
N HIS A 331 8.76 13.42 3.92
CA HIS A 331 7.91 12.27 3.68
C HIS A 331 8.48 11.01 4.33
N ILE A 332 7.65 9.99 4.51
CA ILE A 332 8.13 8.66 4.88
C ILE A 332 8.98 8.09 3.73
N SER A 333 9.93 7.22 4.08
CA SER A 333 10.80 6.53 3.14
C SER A 333 9.98 5.77 2.06
N GLN A 334 10.52 5.73 0.84
CA GLN A 334 9.96 4.92 -0.25
C GLN A 334 10.31 3.42 -0.11
N ALA A 335 11.11 3.04 0.91
CA ALA A 335 11.48 1.66 1.15
C ALA A 335 10.29 0.81 1.62
N GLY A 336 10.43 -0.50 1.46
CA GLY A 336 9.48 -1.50 1.95
C GLY A 336 8.19 -1.64 1.14
N PRO A 337 7.41 -2.68 1.44
CA PRO A 337 6.17 -2.98 0.71
C PRO A 337 5.05 -1.98 1.01
N ASP A 338 4.43 -1.41 -0.02
CA ASP A 338 3.36 -0.42 0.14
C ASP A 338 2.14 -0.97 0.86
N LEU A 339 1.84 -2.24 0.66
CA LEU A 339 0.68 -2.88 1.28
C LEU A 339 0.83 -2.97 2.81
N ILE A 340 2.03 -3.28 3.31
CA ILE A 340 2.32 -3.22 4.75
C ILE A 340 2.14 -1.80 5.27
N LYS A 341 2.69 -0.79 4.58
CA LYS A 341 2.54 0.62 4.99
C LYS A 341 1.08 1.04 5.05
N LYS A 342 0.27 0.64 4.05
CA LYS A 342 -1.17 0.90 4.00
C LYS A 342 -1.91 0.31 5.21
N PHE A 343 -1.73 -1.01 5.45
CA PHE A 343 -2.43 -1.69 6.54
C PHE A 343 -1.92 -1.28 7.92
N SER A 344 -0.63 -0.96 8.05
CA SER A 344 -0.08 -0.43 9.31
C SER A 344 -0.61 0.96 9.63
N TYR A 345 -0.79 1.82 8.62
CA TYR A 345 -1.42 3.13 8.79
C TYR A 345 -2.87 2.99 9.27
N ILE A 346 -3.65 2.13 8.60
CA ILE A 346 -5.06 1.87 8.97
C ILE A 346 -5.14 1.26 10.37
N GLY A 347 -4.32 0.24 10.65
CA GLY A 347 -4.27 -0.43 11.95
C GLY A 347 -3.90 0.53 13.08
N ALA A 348 -2.91 1.39 12.88
CA ALA A 348 -2.51 2.39 13.86
C ALA A 348 -3.59 3.46 14.11
N ASP A 349 -4.36 3.85 13.09
CA ASP A 349 -5.49 4.78 13.28
C ASP A 349 -6.62 4.15 14.09
N VAL A 350 -6.80 2.84 14.02
CA VAL A 350 -7.71 2.10 14.91
C VAL A 350 -7.09 1.94 16.30
N ALA A 351 -5.84 1.43 16.38
CA ALA A 351 -5.17 1.09 17.64
C ALA A 351 -5.09 2.29 18.61
N ARG A 352 -4.86 3.52 18.13
CA ARG A 352 -4.83 4.73 18.96
C ARG A 352 -6.13 4.99 19.75
N ARG A 353 -7.21 4.29 19.46
CA ARG A 353 -8.48 4.41 20.18
C ARG A 353 -8.64 3.37 21.31
N TYR A 354 -7.76 2.37 21.33
CA TYR A 354 -7.87 1.21 22.21
C TYR A 354 -6.59 0.91 22.99
N ASP A 355 -5.42 1.30 22.47
CA ASP A 355 -4.11 1.05 23.07
C ASP A 355 -3.60 2.36 23.71
N PRO A 356 -3.43 2.43 25.06
CA PRO A 356 -2.99 3.63 25.75
C PRO A 356 -1.64 4.16 25.28
N GLN A 357 -0.69 3.28 24.97
CA GLN A 357 0.64 3.68 24.51
C GLN A 357 0.59 4.31 23.12
N ILE A 358 -0.22 3.75 22.19
CA ILE A 358 -0.43 4.34 20.86
C ILE A 358 -1.23 5.65 20.96
N ALA A 359 -2.22 5.70 21.86
CA ALA A 359 -2.99 6.92 22.13
C ALA A 359 -2.11 8.05 22.66
N ALA A 360 -1.21 7.74 23.59
CA ALA A 360 -0.26 8.71 24.12
C ALA A 360 0.65 9.29 23.03
N ILE A 361 1.19 8.44 22.12
CA ILE A 361 1.98 8.87 20.97
C ILE A 361 1.15 9.80 20.08
N TYR A 362 -0.08 9.40 19.75
CA TYR A 362 -0.96 10.23 18.92
C TYR A 362 -1.25 11.58 19.55
N HIS A 363 -1.58 11.60 20.85
CA HIS A 363 -1.83 12.81 21.63
C HIS A 363 -0.61 13.74 21.61
N ASP A 364 0.60 13.23 21.92
CA ASP A 364 1.85 14.00 21.88
C ASP A 364 2.10 14.64 20.50
N GLN A 365 1.90 13.88 19.43
CA GLN A 365 2.10 14.38 18.07
C GLN A 365 1.11 15.51 17.70
N ILE A 366 -0.15 15.42 18.14
CA ILE A 366 -1.17 16.43 17.81
C ILE A 366 -1.11 17.62 18.75
N VAL A 367 -1.09 17.38 20.07
CA VAL A 367 -1.26 18.42 21.09
C VAL A 367 0.08 19.14 21.33
N ASN A 368 1.13 18.39 21.64
CA ASN A 368 2.43 18.97 22.04
C ASN A 368 3.24 19.41 20.80
N LYS A 369 3.31 18.55 19.75
CA LYS A 369 4.11 18.83 18.54
C LYS A 369 3.33 19.52 17.42
N GLY A 370 2.04 19.72 17.57
CA GLY A 370 1.19 20.40 16.60
C GLY A 370 1.14 19.76 15.21
N LYS A 371 1.41 18.47 15.09
CA LYS A 371 1.35 17.75 13.80
C LYS A 371 -0.10 17.61 13.32
N HIS A 372 -0.30 17.47 12.02
CA HIS A 372 -1.61 17.13 11.49
C HIS A 372 -1.90 15.62 11.61
N HIS A 373 -3.18 15.26 11.55
CA HIS A 373 -3.66 13.89 11.76
C HIS A 373 -2.84 12.81 11.02
N LYS A 374 -2.63 12.96 9.70
CA LYS A 374 -1.89 11.95 8.92
C LYS A 374 -0.45 11.74 9.38
N GLN A 375 0.26 12.82 9.78
CA GLN A 375 1.62 12.70 10.31
C GLN A 375 1.63 12.02 11.68
N ALA A 376 0.66 12.33 12.55
CA ALA A 376 0.54 11.69 13.85
C ALA A 376 0.24 10.19 13.71
N VAL A 377 -0.65 9.80 12.80
CA VAL A 377 -0.92 8.36 12.53
C VAL A 377 0.30 7.66 11.93
N CYS A 378 1.09 8.30 11.06
CA CYS A 378 2.35 7.72 10.56
C CYS A 378 3.35 7.45 11.70
N ALA A 379 3.46 8.36 12.69
CA ALA A 379 4.28 8.11 13.87
C ALA A 379 3.76 6.92 14.69
N CYS A 380 2.44 6.83 14.89
CA CYS A 380 1.82 5.67 15.54
C CYS A 380 2.06 4.37 14.77
N ALA A 381 2.04 4.41 13.44
CA ALA A 381 2.23 3.23 12.60
C ALA A 381 3.62 2.60 12.72
N THR A 382 4.66 3.39 12.99
CA THR A 382 6.00 2.85 13.30
C THR A 382 5.96 2.00 14.57
N HIS A 383 5.36 2.51 15.63
CA HIS A 383 5.22 1.79 16.90
C HIS A 383 4.23 0.62 16.82
N PHE A 384 3.21 0.74 15.98
CA PHE A 384 2.29 -0.35 15.68
C PHE A 384 3.02 -1.53 15.01
N LEU A 385 3.91 -1.24 14.04
CA LEU A 385 4.73 -2.26 13.39
C LEU A 385 5.73 -2.92 14.35
N ASP A 386 6.28 -2.20 15.33
CA ASP A 386 7.10 -2.83 16.36
C ASP A 386 6.31 -3.91 17.14
N ARG A 387 5.03 -3.67 17.41
CA ARG A 387 4.16 -4.65 18.08
C ARG A 387 3.89 -5.86 17.18
N VAL A 388 3.60 -5.62 15.90
CA VAL A 388 3.46 -6.70 14.90
C VAL A 388 4.73 -7.56 14.85
N TYR A 389 5.90 -6.93 14.83
CA TYR A 389 7.18 -7.63 14.85
C TYR A 389 7.37 -8.48 16.12
N LEU A 390 7.08 -7.93 17.29
CA LEU A 390 7.22 -8.65 18.56
C LEU A 390 6.25 -9.83 18.66
N ILE A 391 4.99 -9.66 18.25
CA ILE A 391 3.99 -10.76 18.23
C ILE A 391 4.49 -11.91 17.35
N LEU A 392 5.02 -11.61 16.16
CA LEU A 392 5.54 -12.64 15.25
C LEU A 392 6.82 -13.29 15.78
N LYS A 393 7.72 -12.51 16.39
CA LYS A 393 9.01 -12.99 16.89
C LYS A 393 8.86 -13.83 18.17
N GLU A 394 8.00 -13.39 19.09
CA GLU A 394 7.79 -14.06 20.35
C GLU A 394 6.68 -15.12 20.30
N ALA A 395 5.97 -15.22 19.17
CA ALA A 395 4.86 -16.15 18.93
C ALA A 395 3.79 -16.11 20.02
N ARG A 396 3.55 -14.95 20.65
CA ARG A 396 2.56 -14.74 21.71
C ARG A 396 1.57 -13.63 21.37
N PRO A 397 0.35 -13.64 21.96
CA PRO A 397 -0.60 -12.56 21.79
C PRO A 397 -0.07 -11.23 22.35
N TYR A 398 -0.58 -10.13 21.80
CA TYR A 398 -0.34 -8.79 22.32
C TYR A 398 -1.08 -8.57 23.63
N GLU A 399 -0.41 -7.95 24.58
CA GLU A 399 -0.97 -7.55 25.86
C GLU A 399 -1.03 -6.03 25.96
N LEU A 400 -2.22 -5.49 26.28
CA LEU A 400 -2.39 -4.06 26.50
C LEU A 400 -1.61 -3.59 27.75
N ARG A 401 -0.90 -2.46 27.59
CA ARG A 401 -0.13 -1.84 28.66
C ARG A 401 -0.35 -0.35 28.70
N ASP A 402 -0.32 0.25 29.89
CA ASP A 402 -0.19 1.70 30.06
C ASP A 402 1.23 2.16 29.66
N VAL A 403 1.46 3.46 29.64
CA VAL A 403 2.75 4.06 29.26
C VAL A 403 3.88 3.68 30.24
N ASP A 404 3.57 3.42 31.49
CA ASP A 404 4.51 2.94 32.50
C ASP A 404 4.87 1.44 32.39
N GLY A 405 4.22 0.73 31.42
CA GLY A 405 4.43 -0.70 31.20
C GLY A 405 3.52 -1.63 31.98
N THR A 406 2.65 -1.11 32.84
CA THR A 406 1.66 -1.92 33.60
C THR A 406 0.64 -2.53 32.66
N ALA A 407 0.37 -3.83 32.79
CA ALA A 407 -0.69 -4.52 32.03
C ALA A 407 -2.07 -3.98 32.43
N VAL A 408 -2.93 -3.75 31.42
CA VAL A 408 -4.27 -3.17 31.64
C VAL A 408 -5.35 -3.94 30.89
N THR A 409 -6.56 -3.97 31.45
CA THR A 409 -7.72 -4.52 30.75
C THR A 409 -8.24 -3.55 29.67
N PRO A 410 -9.06 -3.99 28.71
CA PRO A 410 -9.66 -3.11 27.71
C PRO A 410 -10.47 -1.95 28.32
N GLU A 411 -11.16 -2.18 29.44
CA GLU A 411 -11.94 -1.17 30.17
C GLU A 411 -11.03 -0.12 30.81
N GLN A 412 -9.96 -0.57 31.49
CA GLN A 412 -8.93 0.30 32.04
C GLN A 412 -8.25 1.13 30.94
N ALA A 413 -7.88 0.50 29.83
CA ALA A 413 -7.30 1.18 28.68
C ALA A 413 -8.21 2.29 28.15
N ARG A 414 -9.51 2.03 28.01
CA ARG A 414 -10.50 3.03 27.58
C ARG A 414 -10.56 4.20 28.56
N THR A 415 -10.57 3.93 29.87
CA THR A 415 -10.58 4.96 30.90
C THR A 415 -9.33 5.84 30.84
N ILE A 416 -8.15 5.22 30.75
CA ILE A 416 -6.86 5.91 30.63
C ILE A 416 -6.84 6.83 29.39
N ILE A 417 -7.27 6.31 28.23
CA ILE A 417 -7.30 7.08 26.99
C ILE A 417 -8.25 8.27 27.10
N THR A 418 -9.45 8.05 27.65
CA THR A 418 -10.44 9.10 27.80
C THR A 418 -9.96 10.23 28.72
N GLN A 419 -9.33 9.88 29.84
CA GLN A 419 -8.87 10.84 30.85
C GLN A 419 -7.59 11.57 30.44
N ARG A 420 -6.62 10.87 29.81
CA ARG A 420 -5.26 11.42 29.61
C ARG A 420 -4.92 11.74 28.17
N TYR A 421 -5.51 11.05 27.18
CA TYR A 421 -5.05 11.10 25.78
C TYR A 421 -6.14 11.48 24.78
N THR A 422 -7.26 12.01 25.26
CA THR A 422 -8.29 12.58 24.37
C THR A 422 -7.76 13.83 23.68
N VAL A 423 -7.78 13.82 22.36
CA VAL A 423 -7.36 14.98 21.54
C VAL A 423 -8.59 15.87 21.28
N PRO A 424 -8.60 17.13 21.72
CA PRO A 424 -9.67 18.07 21.42
C PRO A 424 -9.89 18.24 19.93
N GLY A 425 -11.13 18.14 19.46
CA GLY A 425 -11.48 18.24 18.05
C GLY A 425 -11.03 19.54 17.39
N GLU A 426 -11.03 20.64 18.15
CA GLU A 426 -10.57 21.97 17.72
C GLU A 426 -9.06 22.00 17.43
N VAL A 427 -8.24 21.41 18.31
CA VAL A 427 -6.79 21.33 18.12
C VAL A 427 -6.47 20.57 16.84
N ARG A 428 -7.14 19.44 16.61
CA ARG A 428 -6.97 18.65 15.40
C ARG A 428 -7.40 19.41 14.14
N ARG A 429 -8.54 20.10 14.18
CA ARG A 429 -9.01 20.94 13.05
C ARG A 429 -8.03 22.06 12.73
N ARG A 430 -7.59 22.82 13.75
CA ARG A 430 -6.61 23.89 13.62
C ARG A 430 -5.31 23.42 12.98
N ASN A 431 -4.73 22.31 13.46
CA ASN A 431 -3.50 21.75 12.92
C ASN A 431 -3.66 21.32 11.45
N ASN A 432 -4.78 20.69 11.10
CA ASN A 432 -5.06 20.28 9.73
C ASN A 432 -5.23 21.48 8.78
N GLN A 433 -5.90 22.54 9.22
CA GLN A 433 -6.10 23.78 8.44
C GLN A 433 -4.77 24.50 8.20
N ARG A 434 -3.93 24.64 9.24
CA ARG A 434 -2.60 25.23 9.13
C ARG A 434 -1.76 24.53 8.07
N VAL A 435 -1.66 23.20 8.12
CA VAL A 435 -0.87 22.43 7.15
C VAL A 435 -1.45 22.53 5.73
N ARG A 436 -2.77 22.59 5.58
CA ARG A 436 -3.39 22.84 4.26
C ARG A 436 -2.99 24.20 3.69
N LYS A 437 -2.99 25.26 4.51
CA LYS A 437 -2.56 26.61 4.13
C LYS A 437 -1.09 26.61 3.70
N GLU A 438 -0.20 26.10 4.53
CA GLU A 438 1.24 25.99 4.23
C GLU A 438 1.53 25.22 2.93
N ARG A 439 0.80 24.12 2.66
CA ARG A 439 0.94 23.35 1.41
C ARG A 439 0.49 24.15 0.19
N LYS A 440 -0.58 24.92 0.31
CA LYS A 440 -1.08 25.80 -0.77
C LYS A 440 -0.04 26.87 -1.10
N GLU A 441 0.52 27.52 -0.09
CA GLU A 441 1.57 28.54 -0.22
C GLU A 441 2.83 27.98 -0.89
N ARG A 442 3.36 26.82 -0.42
CA ARG A 442 4.51 26.14 -1.05
C ARG A 442 4.24 25.73 -2.50
N ARG A 443 3.00 25.37 -2.84
CA ARG A 443 2.65 25.01 -4.23
C ARG A 443 2.66 26.23 -5.14
N VAL A 444 2.19 27.38 -4.68
CA VAL A 444 2.24 28.67 -5.40
C VAL A 444 3.71 29.08 -5.60
N GLU A 445 4.52 29.03 -4.56
CA GLU A 445 5.94 29.39 -4.62
C GLU A 445 6.72 28.49 -5.60
N ARG A 446 6.46 27.17 -5.61
CA ARG A 446 7.08 26.23 -6.56
C ARG A 446 6.67 26.52 -8.00
N ARG A 447 5.43 26.90 -8.27
CA ARG A 447 4.95 27.32 -9.61
C ARG A 447 5.67 28.58 -10.06
N TYR A 448 5.78 29.57 -9.18
CA TYR A 448 6.49 30.82 -9.45
C TYR A 448 7.98 30.59 -9.79
N LYS A 449 8.66 29.76 -8.99
CA LYS A 449 10.09 29.41 -9.22
C LYS A 449 10.29 28.60 -10.52
N ARG A 450 9.32 27.78 -10.95
CA ARG A 450 9.37 27.07 -12.24
C ARG A 450 9.17 28.03 -13.42
N GLY A 451 8.23 28.96 -13.32
CA GLY A 451 8.00 29.98 -14.36
C GLY A 451 9.22 30.87 -14.62
N LYS A 452 9.99 31.22 -13.57
CA LYS A 452 11.23 31.99 -13.70
C LYS A 452 12.44 31.21 -14.26
N ARG A 453 12.37 29.88 -14.34
CA ARG A 453 13.44 29.05 -14.94
C ARG A 453 13.17 28.71 -16.39
N SER A 454 12.00 29.01 -16.92
CA SER A 454 11.57 28.80 -18.30
C SER A 454 11.47 30.10 -19.11
N SER A 455 11.72 31.23 -18.48
CA SER A 455 12.00 32.54 -19.07
C SER A 455 13.49 32.88 -18.95
#